data_77af1b9d42e947ab89cd876a87f839b1
#
_entry.id   77af1b9d42e947ab89cd876a87f839b1
#
_cell.length_a   1.000
_cell.length_b   1.000
_cell.length_c   1.000
_cell.angle_alpha   90.00
_cell.angle_beta   90.00
_cell.angle_gamma   90.00
#
_symmetry.space_group_name_H-M   'P 1'
#
loop_
_entity.id
_entity.type
_entity.pdbx_description
1 polymer ?
#
loop_
_entity_poly.entity_id
_entity_poly.type
_entity_poly.pdbx_seq_one_letter_code
_entity_poly.pdbx_strand_id
1 'polypeptide(L)'
;MNTTSYLNPDERILYTLRELYRSYGYLFYKVSKFEEYDLYLENKDFLDTRQLLTFTDTDGRLMALKPDITLSIAKNSKPDGGMQKVCYTENVYRAPNHGGFREIPQTGLECIGEIDLYAMSEVVMLAVRSLEAISAQSVLDLSHLGVLAGLLADCPRSVTADLLAAIGAKNAHEVAALCSDAGIPQETCRLLQALIRIAGPLQEALPQVQALPLPE
;
A
#
# COMPACT_ATOMS: atom_id res chain seq x y z
N MET A 1 0.32 4.44 -38.93
CA MET A 1 0.03 3.02 -38.69
C MET A 1 -0.45 2.89 -37.25
N ASN A 2 -1.65 2.34 -37.04
CA ASN A 2 -2.23 2.23 -35.72
C ASN A 2 -1.61 0.97 -35.05
N THR A 3 -0.55 1.15 -34.26
CA THR A 3 0.26 0.08 -33.65
C THR A 3 -0.53 -0.74 -32.62
N THR A 4 -1.71 -0.28 -32.20
CA THR A 4 -2.55 -0.92 -31.19
C THR A 4 -3.34 -2.14 -31.67
N SER A 5 -3.38 -2.43 -32.98
CA SER A 5 -4.19 -3.54 -33.51
C SER A 5 -3.60 -4.94 -33.25
N TYR A 6 -2.32 -5.02 -32.90
CA TYR A 6 -1.61 -6.28 -32.67
C TYR A 6 -1.49 -6.65 -31.18
N LEU A 7 -1.87 -5.75 -30.29
CA LEU A 7 -1.75 -5.97 -28.84
C LEU A 7 -2.95 -6.77 -28.33
N ASN A 8 -2.68 -7.74 -27.45
CA ASN A 8 -3.73 -8.39 -26.68
C ASN A 8 -4.37 -7.41 -25.67
N PRO A 9 -5.52 -7.74 -25.06
CA PRO A 9 -6.20 -6.85 -24.14
C PRO A 9 -5.32 -6.39 -22.98
N ASP A 10 -4.54 -7.28 -22.38
CA ASP A 10 -3.68 -6.98 -21.23
C ASP A 10 -2.54 -6.03 -21.62
N GLU A 11 -1.92 -6.26 -22.78
CA GLU A 11 -0.89 -5.37 -23.30
C GLU A 11 -1.44 -3.96 -23.56
N ARG A 12 -2.66 -3.85 -24.10
CA ARG A 12 -3.30 -2.55 -24.31
C ARG A 12 -3.48 -1.80 -22.99
N ILE A 13 -3.96 -2.47 -21.96
CA ILE A 13 -4.11 -1.87 -20.62
C ILE A 13 -2.75 -1.39 -20.11
N LEU A 14 -1.71 -2.20 -20.19
CA LEU A 14 -0.36 -1.83 -19.74
C LEU A 14 0.18 -0.60 -20.48
N TYR A 15 -0.01 -0.51 -21.79
CA TYR A 15 0.39 0.66 -22.55
C TYR A 15 -0.43 1.91 -22.20
N THR A 16 -1.74 1.75 -21.99
CA THR A 16 -2.63 2.85 -21.58
C THR A 16 -2.22 3.40 -20.21
N LEU A 17 -1.94 2.54 -19.24
CA LEU A 17 -1.49 2.94 -17.91
C LEU A 17 -0.12 3.63 -17.98
N ARG A 18 0.81 3.12 -18.78
CA ARG A 18 2.13 3.73 -18.96
C ARG A 18 2.02 5.13 -19.58
N GLU A 19 1.16 5.31 -20.58
CA GLU A 19 0.91 6.60 -21.20
C GLU A 19 0.27 7.58 -20.20
N LEU A 20 -0.71 7.12 -19.43
CA LEU A 20 -1.33 7.88 -18.34
C LEU A 20 -0.26 8.38 -17.35
N TYR A 21 0.55 7.49 -16.79
CA TYR A 21 1.57 7.85 -15.80
C TYR A 21 2.62 8.81 -16.37
N ARG A 22 3.04 8.55 -17.62
CA ARG A 22 4.00 9.42 -18.30
C ARG A 22 3.47 10.84 -18.51
N SER A 23 2.16 11.01 -18.77
CA SER A 23 1.54 12.34 -18.93
C SER A 23 1.56 13.17 -17.64
N TYR A 24 1.74 12.53 -16.48
CA TYR A 24 1.93 13.15 -15.16
C TYR A 24 3.40 13.24 -14.72
N GLY A 25 4.35 12.96 -15.64
CA GLY A 25 5.78 13.09 -15.38
C GLY A 25 6.43 11.89 -14.72
N TYR A 26 5.74 10.74 -14.59
CA TYR A 26 6.34 9.51 -14.09
C TYR A 26 7.24 8.88 -15.14
N LEU A 27 8.48 8.63 -14.76
CA LEU A 27 9.47 8.01 -15.63
C LEU A 27 9.46 6.50 -15.46
N PHE A 28 9.59 5.79 -16.58
CA PHE A 28 9.64 4.33 -16.51
C PHE A 28 10.92 3.85 -15.82
N TYR A 29 10.76 3.04 -14.79
CA TYR A 29 11.82 2.47 -13.99
C TYR A 29 11.84 0.96 -14.13
N LYS A 30 13.02 0.42 -14.39
CA LYS A 30 13.23 -1.03 -14.47
C LYS A 30 13.92 -1.52 -13.21
N VAL A 31 13.30 -2.49 -12.57
CA VAL A 31 13.77 -3.06 -11.30
C VAL A 31 14.46 -4.41 -11.56
N SER A 32 15.50 -4.75 -10.78
CA SER A 32 16.08 -6.09 -10.77
C SER A 32 15.02 -7.15 -10.43
N LYS A 33 15.18 -8.37 -10.95
CA LYS A 33 14.29 -9.50 -10.61
C LYS A 33 14.56 -10.05 -9.21
N PHE A 34 15.76 -9.81 -8.68
CA PHE A 34 16.21 -10.33 -7.39
C PHE A 34 17.04 -9.28 -6.66
N GLU A 35 17.04 -9.39 -5.35
CA GLU A 35 17.78 -8.55 -4.40
C GLU A 35 18.51 -9.44 -3.38
N GLU A 36 19.44 -8.89 -2.64
CA GLU A 36 20.01 -9.57 -1.47
C GLU A 36 18.94 -9.81 -0.42
N TYR A 37 18.91 -11.01 0.17
CA TYR A 37 17.90 -11.40 1.16
C TYR A 37 17.87 -10.48 2.38
N ASP A 38 19.02 -9.90 2.75
CA ASP A 38 19.14 -9.00 3.90
C ASP A 38 18.27 -7.75 3.76
N LEU A 39 18.02 -7.26 2.54
CA LEU A 39 17.08 -6.17 2.31
C LEU A 39 15.70 -6.46 2.90
N TYR A 40 15.24 -7.70 2.77
CA TYR A 40 13.93 -8.12 3.28
C TYR A 40 13.95 -8.43 4.77
N LEU A 41 15.07 -8.91 5.31
CA LEU A 41 15.23 -9.11 6.76
C LEU A 41 15.19 -7.77 7.52
N GLU A 42 15.82 -6.75 6.98
CA GLU A 42 15.82 -5.41 7.57
C GLU A 42 14.42 -4.75 7.52
N ASN A 43 13.57 -5.20 6.59
CA ASN A 43 12.22 -4.67 6.37
C ASN A 43 11.11 -5.71 6.64
N LYS A 44 11.33 -6.64 7.58
CA LYS A 44 10.39 -7.73 7.90
C LYS A 44 9.00 -7.29 8.34
N ASP A 45 8.86 -6.07 8.86
CA ASP A 45 7.58 -5.51 9.27
C ASP A 45 6.72 -5.10 8.06
N PHE A 46 7.36 -4.90 6.90
CA PHE A 46 6.70 -4.57 5.64
C PHE A 46 6.31 -5.82 4.84
N LEU A 47 7.09 -6.92 4.96
CA LEU A 47 6.90 -8.14 4.18
C LEU A 47 7.02 -9.40 5.03
N ASP A 48 6.12 -10.36 4.83
CA ASP A 48 6.24 -11.68 5.42
C ASP A 48 7.37 -12.47 4.73
N THR A 49 8.51 -12.58 5.43
CA THR A 49 9.70 -13.27 4.91
C THR A 49 9.49 -14.74 4.62
N ARG A 50 8.42 -15.39 5.16
CA ARG A 50 8.06 -16.78 4.87
C ARG A 50 7.55 -16.99 3.45
N GLN A 51 7.18 -15.91 2.77
CA GLN A 51 6.69 -15.95 1.41
C GLN A 51 7.78 -15.67 0.36
N LEU A 52 9.04 -15.51 0.80
CA LEU A 52 10.16 -15.23 -0.10
C LEU A 52 10.67 -16.49 -0.78
N LEU A 53 10.95 -16.37 -2.07
CA LEU A 53 11.66 -17.36 -2.84
C LEU A 53 13.14 -17.02 -2.84
N THR A 54 13.96 -17.84 -2.17
CA THR A 54 15.39 -17.59 -2.01
C THR A 54 16.24 -18.56 -2.83
N PHE A 55 17.43 -18.12 -3.20
CA PHE A 55 18.46 -18.92 -3.88
C PHE A 55 19.85 -18.37 -3.52
N THR A 56 20.88 -19.16 -3.76
CA THR A 56 22.28 -18.73 -3.59
C THR A 56 22.84 -18.33 -4.95
N ASP A 57 23.51 -17.17 -5.02
CA ASP A 57 24.19 -16.73 -6.23
C ASP A 57 25.54 -17.44 -6.42
N THR A 58 26.24 -17.12 -7.50
CA THR A 58 27.54 -17.72 -7.84
C THR A 58 28.65 -17.38 -6.83
N ASP A 59 28.48 -16.30 -6.06
CA ASP A 59 29.43 -15.83 -5.06
C ASP A 59 29.08 -16.33 -3.64
N GLY A 60 28.04 -17.17 -3.52
CA GLY A 60 27.58 -17.74 -2.25
C GLY A 60 26.68 -16.83 -1.43
N ARG A 61 26.20 -15.70 -1.97
CA ARG A 61 25.28 -14.79 -1.29
C ARG A 61 23.86 -15.30 -1.37
N LEU A 62 23.09 -15.13 -0.28
CA LEU A 62 21.68 -15.46 -0.26
C LEU A 62 20.89 -14.33 -0.94
N MET A 63 20.21 -14.68 -2.01
CA MET A 63 19.37 -13.80 -2.82
C MET A 63 17.92 -14.17 -2.66
N ALA A 64 17.02 -13.23 -2.94
CA ALA A 64 15.58 -13.50 -3.03
C ALA A 64 14.99 -12.91 -4.31
N LEU A 65 14.06 -13.63 -4.91
CA LEU A 65 13.20 -13.05 -5.95
C LEU A 65 12.29 -12.00 -5.31
N LYS A 66 12.17 -10.84 -5.96
CA LYS A 66 11.42 -9.71 -5.42
C LYS A 66 9.94 -10.06 -5.20
N PRO A 67 9.43 -9.98 -3.97
CA PRO A 67 8.01 -10.16 -3.63
C PRO A 67 7.21 -8.87 -3.79
N ASP A 68 7.92 -7.74 -3.88
CA ASP A 68 7.41 -6.38 -3.96
C ASP A 68 8.39 -5.49 -4.73
N ILE A 69 7.88 -4.41 -5.31
CA ILE A 69 8.69 -3.49 -6.14
C ILE A 69 9.07 -2.25 -5.36
N THR A 70 8.22 -1.78 -4.46
CA THR A 70 8.39 -0.54 -3.70
C THR A 70 9.70 -0.52 -2.91
N LEU A 71 10.05 -1.61 -2.22
CA LEU A 71 11.31 -1.72 -1.48
C LEU A 71 12.53 -1.60 -2.39
N SER A 72 12.51 -2.25 -3.56
CA SER A 72 13.62 -2.16 -4.52
C SER A 72 13.78 -0.75 -5.08
N ILE A 73 12.67 -0.03 -5.30
CA ILE A 73 12.70 1.37 -5.74
C ILE A 73 13.21 2.26 -4.61
N ALA A 74 12.67 2.11 -3.39
CA ALA A 74 13.04 2.91 -2.23
C ALA A 74 14.55 2.80 -1.90
N LYS A 75 15.10 1.59 -1.94
CA LYS A 75 16.54 1.34 -1.76
C LYS A 75 17.41 2.13 -2.75
N ASN A 76 16.95 2.24 -4.00
CA ASN A 76 17.70 2.88 -5.08
C ASN A 76 17.30 4.35 -5.29
N SER A 77 16.34 4.87 -4.51
CA SER A 77 15.97 6.28 -4.55
C SER A 77 17.07 7.12 -3.93
N LYS A 78 17.33 8.29 -4.51
CA LYS A 78 18.35 9.20 -4.01
C LYS A 78 17.72 10.19 -3.04
N PRO A 79 18.27 10.37 -1.82
CA PRO A 79 17.73 11.31 -0.85
C PRO A 79 18.01 12.79 -1.18
N ASP A 80 18.56 13.13 -2.34
CA ASP A 80 19.13 14.45 -2.66
C ASP A 80 18.08 15.52 -2.99
N GLY A 81 16.96 15.53 -2.29
CA GLY A 81 16.15 16.74 -2.17
C GLY A 81 15.23 17.03 -3.35
N GLY A 82 14.69 16.04 -4.02
CA GLY A 82 13.66 16.23 -5.04
C GLY A 82 12.59 15.15 -4.98
N MET A 83 11.40 15.48 -5.46
CA MET A 83 10.35 14.50 -5.65
C MET A 83 10.70 13.61 -6.85
N GLN A 84 10.84 12.32 -6.62
CA GLN A 84 11.07 11.32 -7.66
C GLN A 84 9.76 10.63 -8.02
N LYS A 85 9.37 10.72 -9.28
CA LYS A 85 8.17 10.08 -9.84
C LYS A 85 8.58 8.97 -10.79
N VAL A 86 8.28 7.73 -10.44
CA VAL A 86 8.61 6.57 -11.28
C VAL A 86 7.39 5.68 -11.49
N CYS A 87 7.31 5.03 -12.64
CA CYS A 87 6.32 4.00 -12.90
C CYS A 87 7.00 2.73 -13.41
N TYR A 88 6.37 1.60 -13.21
CA TYR A 88 6.93 0.30 -13.54
C TYR A 88 5.88 -0.67 -14.08
N THR A 89 6.34 -1.67 -14.78
CA THR A 89 5.61 -2.88 -15.17
C THR A 89 6.56 -4.05 -15.04
N GLU A 90 6.40 -4.80 -13.98
CA GLU A 90 7.35 -5.83 -13.57
C GLU A 90 6.62 -7.03 -12.96
N ASN A 91 7.30 -8.17 -12.89
CA ASN A 91 6.77 -9.33 -12.20
C ASN A 91 7.31 -9.40 -10.76
N VAL A 92 6.43 -9.74 -9.83
CA VAL A 92 6.78 -10.11 -8.45
C VAL A 92 6.52 -11.59 -8.22
N TYR A 93 7.22 -12.15 -7.23
CA TYR A 93 7.23 -13.59 -6.96
C TYR A 93 6.82 -13.86 -5.53
N ARG A 94 5.72 -14.57 -5.32
CA ARG A 94 5.17 -14.85 -3.99
C ARG A 94 4.82 -16.31 -3.82
N ALA A 95 5.04 -16.84 -2.62
CA ALA A 95 4.54 -18.14 -2.21
C ALA A 95 3.14 -17.99 -1.60
N PRO A 96 2.08 -18.50 -2.23
CA PRO A 96 0.76 -18.52 -1.61
C PRO A 96 0.71 -19.51 -0.44
N ASN A 97 -0.23 -19.32 0.49
CA ASN A 97 -0.39 -20.15 1.69
C ASN A 97 -0.65 -21.65 1.40
N HIS A 98 -1.03 -22.00 0.18
CA HIS A 98 -1.35 -23.37 -0.24
C HIS A 98 -0.23 -24.04 -1.05
N GLY A 99 1.00 -23.52 -0.96
CA GLY A 99 2.18 -24.07 -1.65
C GLY A 99 2.34 -23.62 -3.10
N GLY A 100 3.55 -23.83 -3.61
CA GLY A 100 3.97 -23.37 -4.93
C GLY A 100 4.40 -21.89 -4.95
N PHE A 101 4.88 -21.45 -6.10
CA PHE A 101 5.27 -20.06 -6.32
C PHE A 101 4.45 -19.47 -7.46
N ARG A 102 4.15 -18.19 -7.38
CA ARG A 102 3.43 -17.48 -8.43
C ARG A 102 4.26 -16.27 -8.88
N GLU A 103 4.35 -16.14 -10.18
CA GLU A 103 4.76 -14.92 -10.85
C GLU A 103 3.52 -14.06 -11.09
N ILE A 104 3.53 -12.84 -10.58
CA ILE A 104 2.36 -11.94 -10.62
C ILE A 104 2.82 -10.67 -11.34
N PRO A 105 2.25 -10.35 -12.51
CA PRO A 105 2.51 -9.08 -13.17
C PRO A 105 1.95 -7.93 -12.33
N GLN A 106 2.77 -6.94 -12.07
CA GLN A 106 2.40 -5.76 -11.30
C GLN A 106 2.76 -4.50 -12.09
N THR A 107 1.80 -3.61 -12.23
CA THR A 107 1.99 -2.28 -12.81
C THR A 107 1.62 -1.24 -11.76
N GLY A 108 2.47 -0.24 -11.59
CA GLY A 108 2.24 0.78 -10.59
C GLY A 108 3.10 2.01 -10.80
N LEU A 109 2.95 2.94 -9.87
CA LEU A 109 3.74 4.15 -9.78
C LEU A 109 4.17 4.39 -8.32
N GLU A 110 5.30 5.05 -8.16
CA GLU A 110 5.82 5.48 -6.87
C GLU A 110 6.19 6.96 -6.95
N CYS A 111 5.79 7.69 -5.92
CA CYS A 111 6.17 9.08 -5.70
C CYS A 111 6.96 9.14 -4.40
N ILE A 112 8.24 9.49 -4.47
CA ILE A 112 9.19 9.40 -3.34
C ILE A 112 9.86 10.75 -3.16
N GLY A 113 10.03 11.17 -1.92
CA GLY A 113 10.65 12.45 -1.55
C GLY A 113 9.78 13.25 -0.60
N GLU A 114 9.82 14.56 -0.69
CA GLU A 114 8.96 15.45 0.08
C GLU A 114 7.54 15.44 -0.51
N ILE A 115 6.66 14.65 0.11
CA ILE A 115 5.30 14.44 -0.35
C ILE A 115 4.37 15.48 0.26
N ASP A 116 3.86 16.37 -0.57
CA ASP A 116 2.85 17.35 -0.22
C ASP A 116 1.42 16.85 -0.51
N LEU A 117 0.42 17.64 -0.13
CA LEU A 117 -0.99 17.31 -0.36
C LEU A 117 -1.31 17.18 -1.87
N TYR A 118 -0.61 17.94 -2.73
CA TYR A 118 -0.81 17.85 -4.17
C TYR A 118 -0.33 16.49 -4.70
N ALA A 119 0.86 16.05 -4.29
CA ALA A 119 1.40 14.75 -4.68
C ALA A 119 0.51 13.58 -4.20
N MET A 120 0.02 13.64 -2.96
CA MET A 120 -0.95 12.66 -2.43
C MET A 120 -2.23 12.63 -3.26
N SER A 121 -2.79 13.80 -3.57
CA SER A 121 -4.02 13.90 -4.38
C SER A 121 -3.81 13.39 -5.80
N GLU A 122 -2.65 13.67 -6.41
CA GLU A 122 -2.29 13.18 -7.75
C GLU A 122 -2.21 11.65 -7.77
N VAL A 123 -1.57 11.04 -6.78
CA VAL A 123 -1.46 9.56 -6.68
C VAL A 123 -2.84 8.92 -6.53
N VAL A 124 -3.70 9.45 -5.66
CA VAL A 124 -5.07 8.95 -5.50
C VAL A 124 -5.88 9.10 -6.80
N MET A 125 -5.78 10.25 -7.46
CA MET A 125 -6.45 10.47 -8.74
C MET A 125 -5.94 9.51 -9.83
N LEU A 126 -4.63 9.26 -9.89
CA LEU A 126 -4.04 8.31 -10.83
C LEU A 126 -4.46 6.88 -10.54
N ALA A 127 -4.64 6.51 -9.26
CA ALA A 127 -5.20 5.21 -8.89
C ALA A 127 -6.63 5.05 -9.42
N VAL A 128 -7.50 6.06 -9.23
CA VAL A 128 -8.86 6.05 -9.79
C VAL A 128 -8.84 5.90 -11.31
N ARG A 129 -8.08 6.73 -12.02
CA ARG A 129 -7.98 6.69 -13.49
C ARG A 129 -7.42 5.37 -14.01
N SER A 130 -6.50 4.75 -13.26
CA SER A 130 -5.96 3.44 -13.61
C SER A 130 -7.02 2.35 -13.51
N LEU A 131 -7.82 2.39 -12.44
CA LEU A 131 -8.94 1.45 -12.27
C LEU A 131 -10.02 1.65 -13.34
N GLU A 132 -10.38 2.89 -13.66
CA GLU A 132 -11.32 3.22 -14.75
C GLU A 132 -10.84 2.71 -16.12
N ALA A 133 -9.52 2.77 -16.38
CA ALA A 133 -8.94 2.25 -17.62
C ALA A 133 -9.02 0.71 -17.71
N ILE A 134 -9.10 0.01 -16.57
CA ILE A 134 -9.19 -1.45 -16.48
C ILE A 134 -10.64 -1.92 -16.50
N SER A 135 -11.49 -1.30 -15.67
CA SER A 135 -12.88 -1.69 -15.50
C SER A 135 -13.76 -0.53 -15.04
N ALA A 136 -14.92 -0.39 -15.67
CA ALA A 136 -15.95 0.57 -15.23
C ALA A 136 -16.60 0.17 -13.88
N GLN A 137 -16.38 -1.04 -13.40
CA GLN A 137 -16.92 -1.57 -12.12
C GLN A 137 -15.80 -1.77 -11.10
N SER A 138 -14.98 -0.75 -10.91
CA SER A 138 -13.90 -0.77 -9.93
C SER A 138 -14.26 0.02 -8.67
N VAL A 139 -13.68 -0.37 -7.56
CA VAL A 139 -13.78 0.32 -6.27
C VAL A 139 -12.36 0.61 -5.79
N LEU A 140 -12.11 1.85 -5.40
CA LEU A 140 -10.89 2.24 -4.71
C LEU A 140 -11.21 2.41 -3.22
N ASP A 141 -10.64 1.53 -2.39
CA ASP A 141 -10.69 1.67 -0.94
C ASP A 141 -9.53 2.55 -0.46
N LEU A 142 -9.86 3.60 0.29
CA LEU A 142 -8.88 4.51 0.88
C LEU A 142 -8.88 4.36 2.40
N SER A 143 -7.68 4.27 2.99
CA SER A 143 -7.49 4.32 4.43
C SER A 143 -6.40 5.32 4.79
N HIS A 144 -6.59 6.04 5.89
CA HIS A 144 -5.64 7.00 6.40
C HIS A 144 -5.10 6.55 7.77
N LEU A 145 -3.94 5.92 7.78
CA LEU A 145 -3.34 5.41 9.01
C LEU A 145 -3.03 6.49 10.05
N GLY A 146 -2.79 7.73 9.63
CA GLY A 146 -2.55 8.86 10.54
C GLY A 146 -3.72 9.12 11.49
N VAL A 147 -4.97 8.92 11.06
CA VAL A 147 -6.15 9.04 11.93
C VAL A 147 -6.09 8.00 13.05
N LEU A 148 -5.81 6.74 12.70
CA LEU A 148 -5.65 5.67 13.70
C LEU A 148 -4.44 5.90 14.59
N ALA A 149 -3.31 6.31 14.02
CA ALA A 149 -2.09 6.59 14.79
C ALA A 149 -2.32 7.71 15.81
N GLY A 150 -3.04 8.79 15.43
CA GLY A 150 -3.43 9.87 16.34
C GLY A 150 -4.31 9.37 17.49
N LEU A 151 -5.35 8.58 17.19
CA LEU A 151 -6.24 8.02 18.21
C LEU A 151 -5.56 7.01 19.14
N LEU A 152 -4.55 6.32 18.66
CA LEU A 152 -3.80 5.30 19.42
C LEU A 152 -2.52 5.84 20.06
N ALA A 153 -2.17 7.11 19.84
CA ALA A 153 -0.92 7.69 20.34
C ALA A 153 -0.77 7.58 21.86
N ASP A 154 -1.84 7.77 22.60
CA ASP A 154 -1.88 7.70 24.07
C ASP A 154 -2.26 6.31 24.59
N CYS A 155 -2.46 5.32 23.73
CA CYS A 155 -2.79 3.97 24.12
C CYS A 155 -1.53 3.18 24.52
N PRO A 156 -1.61 2.28 25.52
CA PRO A 156 -0.49 1.42 25.89
C PRO A 156 -0.03 0.57 24.69
N ARG A 157 1.28 0.54 24.44
CA ARG A 157 1.87 -0.25 23.33
C ARG A 157 1.52 -1.73 23.39
N SER A 158 1.30 -2.27 24.61
CA SER A 158 0.94 -3.68 24.81
C SER A 158 -0.40 -4.08 24.20
N VAL A 159 -1.32 -3.15 24.00
CA VAL A 159 -2.67 -3.42 23.48
C VAL A 159 -2.88 -2.87 22.07
N THR A 160 -1.94 -2.07 21.55
CA THR A 160 -2.08 -1.41 20.24
C THR A 160 -2.24 -2.40 19.09
N ALA A 161 -1.49 -3.51 19.10
CA ALA A 161 -1.57 -4.53 18.07
C ALA A 161 -2.94 -5.23 18.06
N ASP A 162 -3.47 -5.56 19.23
CA ASP A 162 -4.78 -6.20 19.39
C ASP A 162 -5.91 -5.24 18.98
N LEU A 163 -5.79 -3.96 19.36
CA LEU A 163 -6.73 -2.91 18.93
C LEU A 163 -6.75 -2.77 17.41
N LEU A 164 -5.58 -2.72 16.75
CA LEU A 164 -5.50 -2.65 15.29
C LEU A 164 -6.13 -3.88 14.64
N ALA A 165 -5.91 -5.07 15.19
CA ALA A 165 -6.51 -6.30 14.71
C ALA A 165 -8.05 -6.27 14.84
N ALA A 166 -8.57 -5.85 16.01
CA ALA A 166 -10.00 -5.72 16.25
C ALA A 166 -10.66 -4.66 15.37
N ILE A 167 -9.98 -3.52 15.14
CA ILE A 167 -10.42 -2.46 14.21
C ILE A 167 -10.47 -3.00 12.77
N GLY A 168 -9.42 -3.70 12.34
CA GLY A 168 -9.37 -4.32 11.01
C GLY A 168 -10.46 -5.37 10.79
N ALA A 169 -10.79 -6.11 11.85
CA ALA A 169 -11.90 -7.07 11.87
C ALA A 169 -13.29 -6.41 11.99
N LYS A 170 -13.36 -5.07 12.13
CA LYS A 170 -14.57 -4.30 12.41
C LYS A 170 -15.35 -4.78 13.66
N ASN A 171 -14.61 -5.28 14.66
CA ASN A 171 -15.17 -5.83 15.90
C ASN A 171 -15.25 -4.76 17.01
N ALA A 172 -16.29 -3.93 16.96
CA ALA A 172 -16.49 -2.84 17.93
C ALA A 172 -16.66 -3.33 19.38
N HIS A 173 -17.11 -4.58 19.59
CA HIS A 173 -17.26 -5.16 20.92
C HIS A 173 -15.90 -5.49 21.54
N GLU A 174 -15.02 -6.11 20.77
CA GLU A 174 -13.65 -6.43 21.19
C GLU A 174 -12.83 -5.17 21.46
N VAL A 175 -12.98 -4.13 20.63
CA VAL A 175 -12.38 -2.82 20.88
C VAL A 175 -12.85 -2.26 22.24
N ALA A 176 -14.14 -2.37 22.57
CA ALA A 176 -14.62 -1.92 23.87
C ALA A 176 -14.01 -2.70 25.05
N ALA A 177 -13.89 -4.02 24.91
CA ALA A 177 -13.28 -4.87 25.92
C ALA A 177 -11.80 -4.52 26.14
N LEU A 178 -11.02 -4.44 25.04
CA LEU A 178 -9.60 -4.06 25.08
C LEU A 178 -9.38 -2.66 25.68
N CYS A 179 -10.22 -1.69 25.33
CA CYS A 179 -10.15 -0.36 25.92
C CYS A 179 -10.42 -0.37 27.42
N SER A 180 -11.42 -1.14 27.88
CA SER A 180 -11.77 -1.27 29.29
C SER A 180 -10.63 -1.91 30.09
N ASP A 181 -10.09 -3.02 29.59
CA ASP A 181 -9.04 -3.79 30.25
C ASP A 181 -7.71 -3.02 30.34
N ALA A 182 -7.42 -2.21 29.30
CA ALA A 182 -6.22 -1.39 29.25
C ALA A 182 -6.38 0.00 29.92
N GLY A 183 -7.55 0.34 30.46
CA GLY A 183 -7.81 1.63 31.08
C GLY A 183 -7.77 2.82 30.10
N ILE A 184 -8.07 2.58 28.83
CA ILE A 184 -8.11 3.64 27.81
C ILE A 184 -9.30 4.57 28.05
N PRO A 185 -9.14 5.90 27.89
CA PRO A 185 -10.21 6.85 28.13
C PRO A 185 -11.47 6.50 27.34
N GLN A 186 -12.65 6.64 27.97
CA GLN A 186 -13.93 6.28 27.37
C GLN A 186 -14.20 7.09 26.09
N GLU A 187 -13.68 8.29 25.98
CA GLU A 187 -13.78 9.14 24.80
C GLU A 187 -13.04 8.53 23.62
N THR A 188 -11.79 8.12 23.79
CA THR A 188 -10.98 7.43 22.78
C THR A 188 -11.67 6.12 22.33
N CYS A 189 -12.18 5.34 23.28
CA CYS A 189 -12.92 4.12 22.95
C CYS A 189 -14.16 4.41 22.09
N ARG A 190 -14.92 5.45 22.42
CA ARG A 190 -16.10 5.86 21.62
C ARG A 190 -15.70 6.31 20.22
N LEU A 191 -14.59 7.04 20.06
CA LEU A 191 -14.09 7.47 18.75
C LEU A 191 -13.66 6.28 17.90
N LEU A 192 -12.92 5.33 18.46
CA LEU A 192 -12.53 4.10 17.77
C LEU A 192 -13.75 3.29 17.31
N GLN A 193 -14.75 3.15 18.18
CA GLN A 193 -15.99 2.45 17.84
C GLN A 193 -16.82 3.21 16.77
N ALA A 194 -16.86 4.53 16.82
CA ALA A 194 -17.52 5.34 15.81
C ALA A 194 -16.84 5.19 14.44
N LEU A 195 -15.51 5.26 14.42
CA LEU A 195 -14.72 5.11 13.20
C LEU A 195 -14.95 3.74 12.52
N ILE A 196 -15.00 2.65 13.29
CA ILE A 196 -15.26 1.31 12.78
C ILE A 196 -16.63 1.19 12.08
N ARG A 197 -17.60 1.95 12.54
CA ARG A 197 -18.99 1.93 12.01
C ARG A 197 -19.14 2.74 10.74
N ILE A 198 -18.22 3.67 10.48
CA ILE A 198 -18.25 4.48 9.26
C ILE A 198 -17.83 3.60 8.08
N ALA A 199 -18.76 3.37 7.18
CA ALA A 199 -18.55 2.63 5.95
C ALA A 199 -19.53 3.12 4.88
N GLY A 200 -19.12 3.06 3.63
CA GLY A 200 -19.97 3.46 2.50
C GLY A 200 -19.23 4.30 1.48
N PRO A 201 -19.94 4.83 0.48
CA PRO A 201 -19.39 5.74 -0.51
C PRO A 201 -18.71 6.95 0.16
N LEU A 202 -17.63 7.45 -0.44
CA LEU A 202 -16.85 8.56 0.11
C LEU A 202 -17.71 9.78 0.46
N GLN A 203 -18.69 10.11 -0.37
CA GLN A 203 -19.60 11.24 -0.17
C GLN A 203 -20.41 11.13 1.12
N GLU A 204 -20.69 9.90 1.58
CA GLU A 204 -21.46 9.61 2.80
C GLU A 204 -20.54 9.42 4.01
N ALA A 205 -19.40 8.77 3.81
CA ALA A 205 -18.46 8.46 4.88
C ALA A 205 -17.64 9.68 5.33
N LEU A 206 -17.17 10.51 4.38
CA LEU A 206 -16.31 11.66 4.68
C LEU A 206 -16.92 12.67 5.64
N PRO A 207 -18.19 13.12 5.47
CA PRO A 207 -18.84 14.01 6.44
C PRO A 207 -18.93 13.41 7.85
N GLN A 208 -19.10 12.09 7.97
CA GLN A 208 -19.17 11.41 9.27
C GLN A 208 -17.79 11.42 9.94
N VAL A 209 -16.71 11.16 9.18
CA VAL A 209 -15.34 11.26 9.72
C VAL A 209 -15.01 12.69 10.14
N GLN A 210 -15.38 13.69 9.32
CA GLN A 210 -15.17 15.11 9.63
C GLN A 210 -15.94 15.59 10.88
N ALA A 211 -17.06 14.95 11.20
CA ALA A 211 -17.85 15.27 12.39
C ALA A 211 -17.29 14.66 13.68
N LEU A 212 -16.31 13.74 13.59
CA LEU A 212 -15.64 13.18 14.76
C LEU A 212 -14.66 14.21 15.35
N PRO A 213 -14.62 14.37 16.68
CA PRO A 213 -13.62 15.21 17.34
C PRO A 213 -12.27 14.50 17.36
N LEU A 214 -11.64 14.42 16.17
CA LEU A 214 -10.33 13.80 16.02
C LEU A 214 -9.23 14.72 16.57
N PRO A 215 -8.13 14.16 17.13
CA PRO A 215 -6.96 14.95 17.53
C PRO A 215 -6.33 15.62 16.28
N GLU A 216 -5.71 16.80 16.51
CA GLU A 216 -5.01 17.57 15.47
C GLU A 216 -3.77 16.85 14.93
#